data_32e7078960eaf71adc88071fb1ad095e
#
_entry.id   32e7078960eaf71adc88071fb1ad095e
#
_cell.length_a   1.000
_cell.length_b   1.000
_cell.length_c   1.000
_cell.angle_alpha   90.00
_cell.angle_beta   90.00
_cell.angle_gamma   90.00
#
_symmetry.space_group_name_H-M   'P 1'
#
loop_
_entity.id
_entity.type
_entity.pdbx_description
1 polymer ?
#
loop_
_entity_poly.entity_id
_entity_poly.type
_entity_poly.pdbx_seq_one_letter_code
_entity_poly.pdbx_strand_id
1 'polypeptide(L)'
;MTDIFHKPTAEFTAKSHANSKKYAEMYAASINDPETFWGVQGKRLDWMQPYTKVKNTTFDHANVSIKWYEDGILNVSANCIDRHLSTRGEQVAIVWEGDDPNDSKNITYNQLHEKVCKLANVYKSLGVQKGDRIVLYMPCLLYTSPSPRDRQKSRMPSSA
;
A
#
# COMPACT_ATOMS: atom_id res chain seq x y z
N MET A 1 -3.29 4.10 -35.07
CA MET A 1 -4.07 3.09 -34.31
C MET A 1 -5.11 3.86 -33.53
N THR A 2 -6.38 3.58 -33.71
CA THR A 2 -7.46 4.16 -32.92
C THR A 2 -7.55 3.37 -31.64
N ASP A 3 -7.39 4.05 -30.50
CA ASP A 3 -7.54 3.42 -29.18
C ASP A 3 -8.97 2.89 -29.02
N ILE A 4 -9.10 1.60 -28.77
CA ILE A 4 -10.39 0.97 -28.52
C ILE A 4 -10.74 1.14 -27.06
N PHE A 5 -11.71 2.00 -26.75
CA PHE A 5 -12.21 2.18 -25.40
C PHE A 5 -13.28 1.13 -25.06
N HIS A 6 -12.99 0.29 -24.09
CA HIS A 6 -13.95 -0.66 -23.52
C HIS A 6 -14.66 -0.02 -22.34
N LYS A 7 -15.96 0.23 -22.46
CA LYS A 7 -16.76 0.75 -21.37
C LYS A 7 -17.00 -0.35 -20.32
N PRO A 8 -16.89 -0.04 -19.00
CA PRO A 8 -17.23 -1.00 -17.98
C PRO A 8 -18.74 -1.34 -18.04
N THR A 9 -19.10 -2.53 -17.55
CA THR A 9 -20.51 -2.95 -17.49
C THR A 9 -21.28 -2.10 -16.48
N ALA A 10 -22.61 -1.98 -16.69
CA ALA A 10 -23.48 -1.25 -15.76
C ALA A 10 -23.43 -1.84 -14.33
N GLU A 11 -23.36 -3.16 -14.23
CA GLU A 11 -23.25 -3.86 -12.94
C GLU A 11 -21.95 -3.52 -12.21
N PHE A 12 -20.81 -3.52 -12.91
CA PHE A 12 -19.52 -3.13 -12.33
C PHE A 12 -19.54 -1.68 -11.88
N THR A 13 -20.09 -0.78 -12.70
CA THR A 13 -20.18 0.66 -12.38
C THR A 13 -21.06 0.91 -11.16
N ALA A 14 -22.17 0.18 -11.01
CA ALA A 14 -23.07 0.31 -9.87
C ALA A 14 -22.45 -0.12 -8.54
N LYS A 15 -21.52 -1.09 -8.57
CA LYS A 15 -20.79 -1.59 -7.39
C LYS A 15 -19.52 -0.81 -7.09
N SER A 16 -19.09 0.09 -7.96
CA SER A 16 -17.83 0.84 -7.78
C SER A 16 -17.97 1.92 -6.70
N HIS A 17 -16.91 2.10 -5.90
CA HIS A 17 -16.86 3.16 -4.89
C HIS A 17 -16.78 4.57 -5.47
N ALA A 18 -16.32 4.72 -6.70
CA ALA A 18 -16.22 5.98 -7.43
C ALA A 18 -16.60 5.77 -8.89
N ASN A 19 -17.58 6.51 -9.36
CA ASN A 19 -17.90 6.68 -10.79
C ASN A 19 -17.15 7.89 -11.35
N SER A 20 -17.26 8.13 -12.65
CA SER A 20 -16.58 9.24 -13.34
C SER A 20 -16.87 10.62 -12.74
N LYS A 21 -18.14 10.85 -12.32
CA LYS A 21 -18.53 12.12 -11.70
C LYS A 21 -17.85 12.30 -10.35
N LYS A 22 -17.93 11.30 -9.47
CA LYS A 22 -17.30 11.33 -8.16
C LYS A 22 -15.77 11.46 -8.26
N TYR A 23 -15.15 10.77 -9.25
CA TYR A 23 -13.73 10.93 -9.51
C TYR A 23 -13.37 12.38 -9.87
N ALA A 24 -14.13 13.01 -10.78
CA ALA A 24 -13.88 14.39 -11.19
C ALA A 24 -14.02 15.38 -10.00
N GLU A 25 -15.04 15.19 -9.16
CA GLU A 25 -15.26 15.97 -7.94
C GLU A 25 -14.09 15.83 -6.95
N MET A 26 -13.65 14.58 -6.69
CA MET A 26 -12.52 14.30 -5.80
C MET A 26 -11.21 14.86 -6.36
N TYR A 27 -10.99 14.73 -7.66
CA TYR A 27 -9.81 15.28 -8.32
C TYR A 27 -9.79 16.81 -8.22
N ALA A 28 -10.89 17.47 -8.54
CA ALA A 28 -11.01 18.92 -8.40
C ALA A 28 -10.74 19.38 -6.94
N ALA A 29 -11.30 18.70 -5.96
CA ALA A 29 -11.08 19.00 -4.55
C ALA A 29 -9.59 18.82 -4.17
N SER A 30 -8.93 17.76 -4.67
CA SER A 30 -7.52 17.49 -4.37
C SER A 30 -6.55 18.53 -4.95
N ILE A 31 -6.96 19.23 -6.00
CA ILE A 31 -6.17 20.30 -6.63
C ILE A 31 -6.49 21.67 -6.03
N ASN A 32 -7.77 21.98 -5.83
CA ASN A 32 -8.21 23.29 -5.38
C ASN A 32 -7.96 23.53 -3.89
N ASP A 33 -8.12 22.49 -3.06
CA ASP A 33 -7.85 22.52 -1.62
C ASP A 33 -7.19 21.21 -1.17
N PRO A 34 -5.90 21.03 -1.52
CA PRO A 34 -5.18 19.79 -1.20
C PRO A 34 -5.06 19.56 0.31
N GLU A 35 -4.99 20.61 1.11
CA GLU A 35 -4.78 20.47 2.56
C GLU A 35 -6.02 19.87 3.22
N THR A 36 -7.20 20.38 2.95
CA THR A 36 -8.46 19.81 3.46
C THR A 36 -8.71 18.42 2.87
N PHE A 37 -8.55 18.25 1.56
CA PHE A 37 -8.81 16.96 0.91
C PHE A 37 -7.93 15.85 1.47
N TRP A 38 -6.61 16.03 1.48
CA TRP A 38 -5.69 15.01 1.98
C TRP A 38 -5.73 14.88 3.49
N GLY A 39 -6.07 15.94 4.22
CA GLY A 39 -6.35 15.89 5.65
C GLY A 39 -7.50 14.94 5.99
N VAL A 40 -8.57 14.95 5.19
CA VAL A 40 -9.67 13.99 5.34
C VAL A 40 -9.24 12.58 4.96
N GLN A 41 -8.50 12.41 3.85
CA GLN A 41 -8.02 11.09 3.43
C GLN A 41 -7.04 10.47 4.46
N GLY A 42 -6.17 11.27 5.04
CA GLY A 42 -5.22 10.81 6.06
C GLY A 42 -5.90 10.24 7.32
N LYS A 43 -7.09 10.73 7.68
CA LYS A 43 -7.86 10.22 8.83
C LYS A 43 -8.39 8.78 8.63
N ARG A 44 -8.28 8.22 7.44
CA ARG A 44 -8.63 6.81 7.18
C ARG A 44 -7.61 5.83 7.74
N LEU A 45 -6.43 6.31 8.10
CA LEU A 45 -5.35 5.51 8.68
C LEU A 45 -5.34 5.65 10.19
N ASP A 46 -4.89 4.59 10.88
CA ASP A 46 -4.73 4.58 12.32
C ASP A 46 -3.34 5.11 12.65
N TRP A 47 -3.29 6.32 13.17
CA TRP A 47 -2.05 7.00 13.54
C TRP A 47 -1.69 6.71 14.99
N MET A 48 -0.45 6.30 15.25
CA MET A 48 0.11 6.24 16.60
C MET A 48 0.30 7.64 17.17
N GLN A 49 0.74 8.58 16.33
CA GLN A 49 0.76 10.01 16.60
C GLN A 49 0.10 10.70 15.40
N PRO A 50 -1.05 11.34 15.60
CA PRO A 50 -1.72 12.10 14.54
C PRO A 50 -0.80 13.20 13.98
N TYR A 51 -0.91 13.45 12.68
CA TYR A 51 -0.23 14.56 12.02
C TYR A 51 -0.92 15.88 12.31
N THR A 52 -0.16 16.97 12.33
CA THR A 52 -0.68 18.34 12.34
C THR A 52 -0.49 19.03 11.01
N LYS A 53 0.53 18.61 10.23
CA LYS A 53 0.83 19.13 8.90
C LYS A 53 0.50 18.09 7.84
N VAL A 54 -0.42 18.42 6.95
CA VAL A 54 -0.80 17.53 5.84
C VAL A 54 0.25 17.55 4.76
N LYS A 55 0.69 18.73 4.35
CA LYS A 55 1.61 18.93 3.24
C LYS A 55 2.65 19.99 3.58
N ASN A 56 3.91 19.68 3.27
CA ASN A 56 5.03 20.62 3.36
C ASN A 56 5.94 20.38 2.14
N THR A 57 5.67 21.11 1.05
CA THR A 57 6.36 20.87 -0.22
C THR A 57 6.84 22.18 -0.83
N THR A 58 8.05 22.16 -1.35
CA THR A 58 8.60 23.23 -2.21
C THR A 58 9.25 22.62 -3.44
N PHE A 59 9.09 23.29 -4.56
CA PHE A 59 9.73 22.95 -5.83
C PHE A 59 10.74 24.03 -6.26
N ASP A 60 11.17 24.87 -5.32
CA ASP A 60 12.22 25.86 -5.60
C ASP A 60 13.47 25.19 -6.10
N HIS A 61 14.06 25.70 -7.18
CA HIS A 61 15.19 25.08 -7.87
C HIS A 61 16.37 24.77 -6.94
N ALA A 62 16.60 25.63 -5.93
CA ALA A 62 17.69 25.46 -4.94
C ALA A 62 17.32 24.53 -3.78
N ASN A 63 16.02 24.25 -3.55
CA ASN A 63 15.57 23.51 -2.38
C ASN A 63 14.27 22.76 -2.66
N VAL A 64 14.38 21.65 -3.40
CA VAL A 64 13.22 20.77 -3.62
C VAL A 64 13.01 19.90 -2.38
N SER A 65 11.84 20.05 -1.75
CA SER A 65 11.45 19.23 -0.59
C SER A 65 9.99 18.81 -0.74
N ILE A 66 9.73 17.52 -0.56
CA ILE A 66 8.38 16.95 -0.64
C ILE A 66 8.13 16.12 0.61
N LYS A 67 7.31 16.66 1.51
CA LYS A 67 6.95 16.00 2.76
C LYS A 67 5.43 16.00 2.91
N TRP A 68 4.90 14.84 3.26
CA TRP A 68 3.49 14.62 3.55
C TRP A 68 3.35 14.05 4.94
N TYR A 69 2.38 14.57 5.73
CA TYR A 69 2.12 14.11 7.08
C TYR A 69 3.40 14.03 7.94
N GLU A 70 4.27 15.04 7.83
CA GLU A 70 5.66 15.06 8.29
C GLU A 70 5.83 14.70 9.77
N ASP A 71 4.89 15.13 10.61
CA ASP A 71 4.90 14.93 12.05
C ASP A 71 4.02 13.76 12.52
N GLY A 72 3.37 13.06 11.56
CA GLY A 72 2.57 11.88 11.86
C GLY A 72 3.44 10.62 12.00
N ILE A 73 3.07 9.75 12.93
CA ILE A 73 3.70 8.44 13.12
C ILE A 73 2.64 7.36 13.00
N LEU A 74 2.89 6.39 12.13
CA LEU A 74 2.04 5.22 11.97
C LEU A 74 2.88 3.94 11.82
N ASN A 75 2.23 2.80 12.08
CA ASN A 75 2.79 1.50 11.75
C ASN A 75 2.01 0.92 10.56
N VAL A 76 2.72 0.69 9.45
CA VAL A 76 2.12 0.15 8.22
C VAL A 76 1.57 -1.25 8.43
N SER A 77 2.30 -2.11 9.15
CA SER A 77 1.84 -3.47 9.46
C SER A 77 0.56 -3.45 10.29
N ALA A 78 0.49 -2.60 11.32
CA ALA A 78 -0.72 -2.45 12.13
C ALA A 78 -1.92 -1.99 11.27
N ASN A 79 -1.71 -1.03 10.37
CA ASN A 79 -2.76 -0.55 9.48
C ASN A 79 -3.22 -1.59 8.45
N CYS A 80 -2.30 -2.42 7.95
CA CYS A 80 -2.62 -3.42 6.91
C CYS A 80 -3.14 -4.73 7.48
N ILE A 81 -2.77 -5.08 8.71
CA ILE A 81 -3.04 -6.40 9.29
C ILE A 81 -3.81 -6.27 10.60
N ASP A 82 -3.20 -5.68 11.64
CA ASP A 82 -3.68 -5.77 13.01
C ASP A 82 -5.09 -5.18 13.19
N ARG A 83 -5.36 -4.04 12.57
CA ARG A 83 -6.67 -3.38 12.61
C ARG A 83 -7.82 -4.24 12.06
N HIS A 84 -7.50 -5.26 11.29
CA HIS A 84 -8.50 -6.14 10.66
C HIS A 84 -8.75 -7.43 11.43
N LEU A 85 -7.92 -7.78 12.42
CA LEU A 85 -7.99 -9.07 13.11
C LEU A 85 -9.32 -9.30 13.81
N SER A 86 -9.85 -8.28 14.49
CA SER A 86 -11.10 -8.39 15.25
C SER A 86 -12.35 -8.66 14.39
N THR A 87 -12.34 -8.19 13.13
CA THR A 87 -13.51 -8.26 12.25
C THR A 87 -13.33 -9.17 11.05
N ARG A 88 -12.07 -9.43 10.65
CA ARG A 88 -11.70 -10.16 9.44
C ARG A 88 -10.60 -11.20 9.68
N GLY A 89 -10.32 -11.58 10.93
CA GLY A 89 -9.22 -12.48 11.26
C GLY A 89 -9.20 -13.77 10.46
N GLU A 90 -10.36 -14.37 10.23
CA GLU A 90 -10.50 -15.61 9.44
C GLU A 90 -10.68 -15.37 7.92
N GLN A 91 -10.78 -14.11 7.48
CA GLN A 91 -10.84 -13.80 6.05
C GLN A 91 -9.49 -14.11 5.41
N VAL A 92 -9.51 -14.66 4.20
CA VAL A 92 -8.31 -14.86 3.38
C VAL A 92 -7.70 -13.50 3.03
N ALA A 93 -6.46 -13.29 3.47
CA ALA A 93 -5.68 -12.09 3.19
C ALA A 93 -4.79 -12.28 1.96
N ILE A 94 -4.27 -13.50 1.74
CA ILE A 94 -3.40 -13.84 0.61
C ILE A 94 -3.88 -15.16 0.02
N VAL A 95 -4.11 -15.15 -1.28
CA VAL A 95 -4.23 -16.35 -2.11
C VAL A 95 -2.90 -16.53 -2.83
N TRP A 96 -2.24 -17.64 -2.59
CA TRP A 96 -1.02 -17.99 -3.28
C TRP A 96 -1.25 -19.22 -4.15
N GLU A 97 -0.77 -19.16 -5.39
CA GLU A 97 -0.80 -20.26 -6.35
C GLU A 97 0.61 -20.48 -6.89
N GLY A 98 1.05 -21.73 -6.87
CA GLY A 98 2.32 -22.16 -7.47
C GLY A 98 2.21 -22.38 -8.98
N ASP A 99 3.32 -22.82 -9.58
CA ASP A 99 3.34 -23.21 -11.00
C ASP A 99 2.49 -24.49 -11.24
N ASP A 100 2.41 -25.38 -10.25
CA ASP A 100 1.47 -26.50 -10.26
C ASP A 100 0.09 -26.02 -9.76
N PRO A 101 -0.99 -26.15 -10.58
CA PRO A 101 -2.35 -25.75 -10.18
C PRO A 101 -2.85 -26.41 -8.88
N ASN A 102 -2.26 -27.54 -8.48
CA ASN A 102 -2.60 -28.22 -7.23
C ASN A 102 -1.84 -27.69 -6.00
N ASP A 103 -0.81 -26.83 -6.21
CA ASP A 103 -0.06 -26.20 -5.12
C ASP A 103 -0.58 -24.78 -4.89
N SER A 104 -1.61 -24.68 -4.08
CA SER A 104 -2.20 -23.39 -3.69
C SER A 104 -2.34 -23.29 -2.18
N LYS A 105 -2.28 -22.04 -1.65
CA LYS A 105 -2.44 -21.76 -0.23
C LYS A 105 -3.26 -20.50 -0.01
N ASN A 106 -4.24 -20.62 0.88
CA ASN A 106 -4.96 -19.47 1.41
C ASN A 106 -4.41 -19.14 2.80
N ILE A 107 -4.01 -17.89 3.00
CA ILE A 107 -3.50 -17.39 4.27
C ILE A 107 -4.50 -16.36 4.80
N THR A 108 -5.04 -16.61 6.00
CA THR A 108 -5.95 -15.68 6.67
C THR A 108 -5.19 -14.52 7.31
N TYR A 109 -5.90 -13.45 7.71
CA TYR A 109 -5.30 -12.34 8.45
C TYR A 109 -4.65 -12.79 9.76
N ASN A 110 -5.28 -13.71 10.50
CA ASN A 110 -4.72 -14.27 11.74
C ASN A 110 -3.39 -15.01 11.47
N GLN A 111 -3.36 -15.85 10.44
CA GLN A 111 -2.15 -16.58 10.06
C GLN A 111 -1.05 -15.63 9.55
N LEU A 112 -1.42 -14.59 8.80
CA LEU A 112 -0.49 -13.59 8.31
C LEU A 112 0.12 -12.81 9.49
N HIS A 113 -0.70 -12.36 10.43
CA HIS A 113 -0.25 -11.69 11.64
C HIS A 113 0.76 -12.52 12.43
N GLU A 114 0.45 -13.80 12.67
CA GLU A 114 1.37 -14.71 13.37
C GLU A 114 2.74 -14.80 12.67
N LYS A 115 2.75 -14.94 11.34
CA LYS A 115 3.99 -15.02 10.54
C LYS A 115 4.77 -13.70 10.60
N VAL A 116 4.10 -12.57 10.50
CA VAL A 116 4.72 -11.23 10.58
C VAL A 116 5.33 -11.01 11.97
N CYS A 117 4.64 -11.37 13.05
CA CYS A 117 5.16 -11.29 14.41
C CYS A 117 6.41 -12.18 14.62
N LYS A 118 6.40 -13.41 14.09
CA LYS A 118 7.58 -14.30 14.13
C LYS A 118 8.78 -13.68 13.41
N LEU A 119 8.58 -13.14 12.21
CA LEU A 119 9.63 -12.50 11.45
C LEU A 119 10.16 -11.23 12.15
N ALA A 120 9.27 -10.42 12.72
CA ALA A 120 9.67 -9.24 13.50
C ALA A 120 10.54 -9.61 14.71
N ASN A 121 10.22 -10.72 15.38
CA ASN A 121 11.04 -11.20 16.50
C ASN A 121 12.41 -11.70 16.03
N VAL A 122 12.50 -12.33 14.87
CA VAL A 122 13.78 -12.70 14.26
C VAL A 122 14.63 -11.45 13.99
N TYR A 123 14.06 -10.39 13.38
CA TYR A 123 14.78 -9.14 13.17
C TYR A 123 15.26 -8.51 14.47
N LYS A 124 14.44 -8.52 15.52
CA LYS A 124 14.86 -8.07 16.85
C LYS A 124 16.04 -8.88 17.39
N SER A 125 16.00 -10.20 17.26
CA SER A 125 17.09 -11.07 17.74
C SER A 125 18.41 -10.86 16.97
N LEU A 126 18.31 -10.41 15.71
CA LEU A 126 19.47 -10.03 14.89
C LEU A 126 19.96 -8.60 15.15
N GLY A 127 19.35 -7.88 16.08
CA GLY A 127 19.75 -6.53 16.46
C GLY A 127 19.29 -5.43 15.50
N VAL A 128 18.33 -5.71 14.61
CA VAL A 128 17.80 -4.72 13.66
C VAL A 128 17.10 -3.60 14.40
N GLN A 129 17.42 -2.35 14.06
CA GLN A 129 16.92 -1.14 14.68
C GLN A 129 16.27 -0.20 13.66
N LYS A 130 15.57 0.83 14.16
CA LYS A 130 14.97 1.86 13.33
C LYS A 130 16.04 2.58 12.49
N GLY A 131 15.86 2.61 11.19
CA GLY A 131 16.78 3.22 10.23
C GLY A 131 17.67 2.22 9.50
N ASP A 132 17.73 0.97 9.94
CA ASP A 132 18.48 -0.07 9.25
C ASP A 132 17.85 -0.40 7.89
N ARG A 133 18.69 -0.78 6.94
CA ARG A 133 18.29 -1.21 5.61
C ARG A 133 18.36 -2.71 5.52
N ILE A 134 17.20 -3.34 5.30
CA ILE A 134 17.09 -4.78 5.09
C ILE A 134 16.99 -5.05 3.59
N VAL A 135 17.87 -5.89 3.07
CA VAL A 135 17.83 -6.31 1.66
C VAL A 135 17.12 -7.66 1.59
N LEU A 136 16.07 -7.73 0.77
CA LEU A 136 15.34 -8.96 0.46
C LEU A 136 15.76 -9.43 -0.93
N TYR A 137 16.40 -10.58 -1.01
CA TYR A 137 16.77 -11.23 -2.26
C TYR A 137 16.13 -12.63 -2.30
N MET A 138 14.90 -12.66 -2.82
CA MET A 138 14.07 -13.87 -2.83
C MET A 138 13.39 -14.01 -4.19
N PRO A 139 13.13 -15.22 -4.69
CA PRO A 139 12.36 -15.42 -5.91
C PRO A 139 10.91 -14.93 -5.72
N CYS A 140 10.22 -14.65 -6.84
CA CYS A 140 8.83 -14.16 -6.85
C CYS A 140 7.85 -15.25 -6.38
N LEU A 141 7.89 -15.58 -5.10
CA LEU A 141 7.01 -16.53 -4.44
C LEU A 141 6.36 -15.87 -3.23
N LEU A 142 5.58 -16.61 -2.47
CA LEU A 142 4.88 -16.16 -1.25
C LEU A 142 5.77 -15.40 -0.25
N TYR A 143 7.07 -15.53 -0.34
CA TYR A 143 8.06 -14.96 0.58
C TYR A 143 8.57 -13.59 0.16
N THR A 144 8.22 -13.11 -1.03
CA THR A 144 8.64 -11.78 -1.50
C THR A 144 7.62 -10.73 -1.12
N SER A 145 8.03 -9.77 -0.32
CA SER A 145 7.26 -8.54 -0.17
C SER A 145 7.44 -7.70 -1.43
N PRO A 146 6.38 -7.41 -2.19
CA PRO A 146 6.52 -6.62 -3.41
C PRO A 146 6.95 -5.19 -3.04
N SER A 147 8.19 -4.85 -3.36
CA SER A 147 8.67 -3.49 -3.27
C SER A 147 8.20 -2.70 -4.51
N PRO A 148 7.81 -1.43 -4.39
CA PRO A 148 7.55 -0.58 -5.55
C PRO A 148 8.73 -0.51 -6.52
N ARG A 149 9.96 -0.68 -6.06
CA ARG A 149 11.16 -0.76 -6.89
C ARG A 149 11.23 -2.05 -7.71
N ASP A 150 10.79 -3.16 -7.15
CA ASP A 150 10.82 -4.45 -7.87
C ASP A 150 9.83 -4.44 -9.03
N ARG A 151 8.67 -3.78 -8.88
CA ARG A 151 7.74 -3.55 -9.98
C ARG A 151 8.32 -2.70 -11.10
N GLN A 152 9.19 -1.74 -10.81
CA GLN A 152 9.88 -0.96 -11.84
C GLN A 152 10.93 -1.79 -12.58
N LYS A 153 11.65 -2.66 -11.90
CA LYS A 153 12.63 -3.55 -12.53
C LYS A 153 12.00 -4.64 -13.40
N SER A 154 10.87 -5.19 -12.98
CA SER A 154 10.13 -6.18 -13.79
C SER A 154 9.46 -5.60 -15.02
N ARG A 155 9.36 -4.26 -15.15
CA ARG A 155 8.87 -3.56 -16.33
C ARG A 155 9.97 -3.10 -17.30
N MET A 156 11.24 -3.27 -16.97
CA MET A 156 12.31 -3.07 -17.93
C MET A 156 12.27 -4.20 -18.96
N PRO A 157 12.13 -3.90 -20.26
CA PRO A 157 12.30 -4.92 -21.29
C PRO A 157 13.68 -5.54 -21.15
N SER A 158 13.76 -6.84 -21.24
CA SER A 158 15.01 -7.60 -21.26
C SER A 158 15.77 -7.43 -22.59
N SER A 159 15.78 -6.22 -23.13
CA SER A 159 16.48 -5.84 -24.35
C SER A 159 17.39 -4.65 -24.06
N ALA A 160 18.55 -4.96 -23.59
CA ALA A 160 19.77 -4.22 -23.84
C ALA A 160 20.91 -5.21 -23.90
#